data_0aaa0e620abc592b603f0e0692b521b9
#
_entry.id   0aaa0e620abc592b603f0e0692b521b9
#
_cell.length_a   1.000
_cell.length_b   1.000
_cell.length_c   1.000
_cell.angle_alpha   90.00
_cell.angle_beta   90.00
_cell.angle_gamma   90.00
#
_symmetry.space_group_name_H-M   'P 1'
#
loop_
_entity.id
_entity.type
_entity.pdbx_description
1 polymer ?
#
loop_
_entity_poly.entity_id
_entity_poly.type
_entity_poly.pdbx_seq_one_letter_code
_entity_poly.pdbx_strand_id
1 'polypeptide(L)'
;VTDKRYAQYFGFTEAEAKAVLEYYGLKLDEEVKAMYDGYHFGKEEIYNPWSILNYADTGELAPYWVNTSSNKMIRKAMEGRDQAFARGYEELIEKGKLETLVRMETSFFEVSSTESLWGLFVNAGYLTIEKVISARDGRYVLRIPNEEVQQEFRDLTASYLNVSESDLSAMINGLRYEERERFAQSYAD
;
A
#
# COMPACT_ATOMS: atom_id res chain seq x y z
N VAL A 1 11.70 -11.32 0.35
CA VAL A 1 10.51 -11.11 1.16
C VAL A 1 10.15 -12.32 2.02
N THR A 2 10.41 -13.55 1.57
CA THR A 2 10.09 -14.77 2.32
C THR A 2 11.27 -15.41 3.04
N ASP A 3 12.51 -14.95 2.84
CA ASP A 3 13.71 -15.47 3.48
C ASP A 3 13.87 -14.86 4.88
N LYS A 4 13.63 -15.69 5.90
CA LYS A 4 13.68 -15.29 7.32
C LYS A 4 15.08 -14.86 7.81
N ARG A 5 16.15 -15.23 7.09
CA ARG A 5 17.53 -14.93 7.51
C ARG A 5 17.91 -13.46 7.38
N TYR A 6 17.22 -12.74 6.50
CA TYR A 6 17.53 -11.34 6.17
C TYR A 6 16.39 -10.37 6.49
N ALA A 7 15.30 -10.86 7.11
CA ALA A 7 14.09 -10.09 7.36
C ALA A 7 14.38 -8.73 8.03
N GLN A 8 15.22 -8.71 9.06
CA GLN A 8 15.58 -7.52 9.83
C GLN A 8 16.48 -6.51 9.09
N TYR A 9 16.97 -6.81 7.88
CA TYR A 9 17.86 -5.92 7.12
C TYR A 9 17.18 -5.15 5.98
N PHE A 10 15.87 -5.31 5.85
CA PHE A 10 15.10 -4.61 4.80
C PHE A 10 14.51 -3.27 5.22
N GLY A 11 14.73 -2.86 6.45
CA GLY A 11 14.26 -1.58 7.00
C GLY A 11 14.59 -1.50 8.49
N PHE A 12 13.94 -0.59 9.20
CA PHE A 12 14.10 -0.51 10.65
C PHE A 12 13.16 -1.48 11.35
N THR A 13 13.70 -2.24 12.30
CA THR A 13 12.90 -2.95 13.30
C THR A 13 12.21 -1.95 14.23
N GLU A 14 11.20 -2.36 14.97
CA GLU A 14 10.54 -1.49 15.96
C GLU A 14 11.53 -0.87 16.96
N ALA A 15 12.51 -1.67 17.43
CA ALA A 15 13.53 -1.20 18.36
C ALA A 15 14.43 -0.11 17.73
N GLU A 16 14.82 -0.25 16.47
CA GLU A 16 15.63 0.74 15.76
C GLU A 16 14.82 1.99 15.44
N ALA A 17 13.58 1.87 14.95
CA ALA A 17 12.68 2.99 14.71
C ALA A 17 12.46 3.80 15.99
N LYS A 18 12.20 3.11 17.11
CA LYS A 18 12.05 3.73 18.43
C LYS A 18 13.31 4.48 18.85
N ALA A 19 14.49 3.86 18.72
CA ALA A 19 15.76 4.49 19.08
C ALA A 19 16.06 5.74 18.27
N VAL A 20 15.77 5.72 16.95
CA VAL A 20 15.89 6.90 16.08
C VAL A 20 14.97 8.01 16.56
N LEU A 21 13.69 7.74 16.77
CA LEU A 21 12.71 8.76 17.17
C LEU A 21 13.04 9.32 18.56
N GLU A 22 13.43 8.51 19.54
CA GLU A 22 13.84 8.96 20.86
C GLU A 22 15.07 9.88 20.82
N TYR A 23 16.02 9.62 19.90
CA TYR A 23 17.19 10.49 19.71
C TYR A 23 16.78 11.91 19.27
N TYR A 24 15.72 12.03 18.46
CA TYR A 24 15.16 13.32 18.04
C TYR A 24 14.10 13.88 18.99
N GLY A 25 13.88 13.25 20.15
CA GLY A 25 12.89 13.69 21.15
C GLY A 25 11.44 13.37 20.80
N LEU A 26 11.24 12.47 19.84
CA LEU A 26 9.93 11.99 19.39
C LEU A 26 9.61 10.62 20.01
N LYS A 27 8.34 10.18 19.89
CA LYS A 27 7.88 8.89 20.39
C LYS A 27 7.35 8.03 19.24
N LEU A 28 7.56 6.73 19.36
CA LEU A 28 6.91 5.73 18.53
C LEU A 28 5.56 5.36 19.20
N ASP A 29 4.57 6.22 19.01
CA ASP A 29 3.20 6.02 19.51
C ASP A 29 2.30 5.30 18.49
N GLU A 30 1.02 5.11 18.83
CA GLU A 30 0.08 4.39 17.97
C GLU A 30 -0.22 5.14 16.66
N GLU A 31 -0.16 6.47 16.63
CA GLU A 31 -0.36 7.25 15.40
C GLU A 31 0.81 7.07 14.43
N VAL A 32 2.03 7.12 14.95
CA VAL A 32 3.26 6.85 14.16
C VAL A 32 3.28 5.41 13.65
N LYS A 33 2.85 4.45 14.49
CA LYS A 33 2.72 3.05 14.06
C LYS A 33 1.67 2.90 12.97
N ALA A 34 0.48 3.45 13.13
CA ALA A 34 -0.57 3.40 12.12
C ALA A 34 -0.10 3.96 10.77
N MET A 35 0.69 5.04 10.80
CA MET A 35 1.21 5.71 9.61
C MET A 35 2.33 4.91 8.92
N TYR A 36 3.29 4.31 9.65
CA TYR A 36 4.54 3.83 9.06
C TYR A 36 4.86 2.35 9.29
N ASP A 37 4.14 1.65 10.19
CA ASP A 37 4.32 0.23 10.42
C ASP A 37 3.63 -0.63 9.35
N GLY A 38 3.76 -1.95 9.46
CA GLY A 38 2.90 -2.91 8.77
C GLY A 38 3.54 -3.66 7.61
N TYR A 39 4.83 -3.47 7.34
CA TYR A 39 5.56 -4.33 6.43
C TYR A 39 5.99 -5.61 7.15
N HIS A 40 5.55 -6.76 6.65
CA HIS A 40 5.92 -8.06 7.21
C HIS A 40 6.98 -8.75 6.37
N PHE A 41 8.13 -9.02 6.98
CA PHE A 41 9.20 -9.84 6.44
C PHE A 41 9.37 -11.09 7.31
N GLY A 42 8.70 -12.17 6.95
CA GLY A 42 8.68 -13.39 7.77
C GLY A 42 7.85 -13.23 9.04
N LYS A 43 8.50 -13.00 10.19
CA LYS A 43 7.85 -12.73 11.49
C LYS A 43 8.15 -11.33 12.01
N GLU A 44 9.00 -10.59 11.32
CA GLU A 44 9.45 -9.26 11.73
C GLU A 44 8.55 -8.19 11.13
N GLU A 45 8.17 -7.22 11.93
CA GLU A 45 7.57 -5.96 11.50
C GLU A 45 8.68 -4.98 11.20
N ILE A 46 8.60 -4.37 10.02
CA ILE A 46 9.66 -3.52 9.48
C ILE A 46 9.06 -2.19 9.08
N TYR A 47 9.69 -1.13 9.54
CA TYR A 47 9.38 0.26 9.17
C TYR A 47 10.20 0.71 7.97
N ASN A 48 9.61 1.54 7.11
CA ASN A 48 10.34 2.17 6.03
C ASN A 48 11.33 3.20 6.59
N PRO A 49 12.65 3.03 6.39
CA PRO A 49 13.65 3.97 6.93
C PRO A 49 13.47 5.39 6.41
N TRP A 50 13.05 5.56 5.14
CA TRP A 50 12.83 6.87 4.55
C TRP A 50 11.73 7.64 5.31
N SER A 51 10.60 7.00 5.57
CA SER A 51 9.47 7.62 6.28
C SER A 51 9.83 7.96 7.73
N ILE A 52 10.47 7.03 8.44
CA ILE A 52 10.91 7.25 9.83
C ILE A 52 11.93 8.38 9.94
N LEU A 53 12.92 8.45 9.03
CA LEU A 53 13.94 9.51 9.05
C LEU A 53 13.36 10.89 8.72
N ASN A 54 12.44 10.98 7.75
CA ASN A 54 11.78 12.24 7.42
C ASN A 54 10.87 12.70 8.58
N TYR A 55 10.13 11.79 9.20
CA TYR A 55 9.36 12.10 10.39
C TYR A 55 10.25 12.56 11.55
N ALA A 56 11.40 11.91 11.75
CA ALA A 56 12.36 12.29 12.78
C ALA A 56 12.93 13.71 12.55
N ASP A 57 13.16 14.09 11.29
CA ASP A 57 13.70 15.41 10.92
C ASP A 57 12.65 16.53 11.06
N THR A 58 11.42 16.28 10.63
CA THR A 58 10.37 17.31 10.57
C THR A 58 9.48 17.36 11.81
N GLY A 59 9.28 16.25 12.50
CA GLY A 59 8.29 16.09 13.56
C GLY A 59 6.84 16.06 13.05
N GLU A 60 6.63 16.10 11.72
CA GLU A 60 5.30 16.12 11.11
C GLU A 60 4.91 14.71 10.62
N LEU A 61 3.71 14.25 11.01
CA LEU A 61 3.17 12.99 10.54
C LEU A 61 2.59 13.15 9.12
N ALA A 62 3.34 12.72 8.11
CA ALA A 62 3.01 12.92 6.70
C ALA A 62 3.43 11.72 5.83
N PRO A 63 2.80 11.50 4.65
CA PRO A 63 3.14 10.41 3.76
C PRO A 63 4.42 10.72 2.94
N TYR A 64 5.57 10.42 3.49
CA TYR A 64 6.88 10.71 2.88
C TYR A 64 7.27 9.76 1.74
N TRP A 65 6.76 8.54 1.74
CA TRP A 65 7.09 7.54 0.72
C TRP A 65 6.37 7.77 -0.61
N VAL A 66 5.24 8.46 -0.57
CA VAL A 66 4.25 8.62 -1.65
C VAL A 66 4.78 9.29 -2.93
N ASN A 67 5.80 10.13 -2.87
CA ASN A 67 6.28 10.89 -4.02
C ASN A 67 7.49 10.28 -4.74
N THR A 68 7.65 8.96 -4.71
CA THR A 68 8.76 8.30 -5.40
C THR A 68 8.44 8.00 -6.87
N SER A 69 9.47 7.92 -7.71
CA SER A 69 9.35 7.70 -9.17
C SER A 69 8.65 6.40 -9.60
N SER A 70 8.43 5.47 -8.65
CA SER A 70 7.75 4.20 -8.90
C SER A 70 6.25 4.35 -9.25
N ASN A 71 5.61 5.44 -8.82
CA ASN A 71 4.18 5.67 -9.03
C ASN A 71 3.76 5.67 -10.50
N LYS A 72 4.56 6.30 -11.38
CA LYS A 72 4.29 6.31 -12.83
C LYS A 72 4.33 4.91 -13.44
N MET A 73 5.21 4.05 -12.96
CA MET A 73 5.35 2.69 -13.45
C MET A 73 4.16 1.82 -13.02
N ILE A 74 3.73 1.95 -11.77
CA ILE A 74 2.55 1.25 -11.26
C ILE A 74 1.30 1.69 -12.03
N ARG A 75 1.07 3.01 -12.19
CA ARG A 75 -0.07 3.55 -12.95
C ARG A 75 -0.10 2.97 -14.37
N LYS A 76 1.03 3.02 -15.07
CA LYS A 76 1.15 2.43 -16.41
C LYS A 76 0.90 0.92 -16.42
N ALA A 77 1.33 0.19 -15.41
CA ALA A 77 1.10 -1.24 -15.30
C ALA A 77 -0.37 -1.58 -15.03
N MET A 78 -1.15 -0.69 -14.45
CA MET A 78 -2.59 -0.84 -14.21
C MET A 78 -3.44 -0.56 -15.46
N GLU A 79 -2.93 0.22 -16.43
CA GLU A 79 -3.68 0.57 -17.64
C GLU A 79 -4.09 -0.68 -18.43
N GLY A 80 -5.36 -0.70 -18.87
CA GLY A 80 -5.88 -1.75 -19.76
C GLY A 80 -5.93 -3.15 -19.14
N ARG A 81 -5.94 -3.28 -17.81
CA ARG A 81 -6.02 -4.58 -17.12
C ARG A 81 -7.39 -5.22 -17.24
N ASP A 82 -7.39 -6.54 -17.04
CA ASP A 82 -8.57 -7.37 -17.17
C ASP A 82 -9.55 -7.21 -15.99
N GLN A 83 -10.72 -7.79 -16.16
CA GLN A 83 -11.79 -7.78 -15.16
C GLN A 83 -11.40 -8.49 -13.85
N ALA A 84 -10.45 -9.43 -13.90
CA ALA A 84 -9.99 -10.14 -12.72
C ALA A 84 -9.16 -9.21 -11.82
N PHE A 85 -8.30 -8.38 -12.43
CA PHE A 85 -7.57 -7.33 -11.70
C PHE A 85 -8.55 -6.31 -11.08
N ALA A 86 -9.51 -5.80 -11.88
CA ALA A 86 -10.48 -4.82 -11.39
C ALA A 86 -11.22 -5.29 -10.14
N ARG A 87 -11.76 -6.52 -10.16
CA ARG A 87 -12.45 -7.11 -8.98
C ARG A 87 -11.54 -7.27 -7.77
N GLY A 88 -10.30 -7.75 -7.98
CA GLY A 88 -9.33 -7.88 -6.89
C GLY A 88 -8.94 -6.52 -6.31
N TYR A 89 -8.81 -5.51 -7.16
CA TYR A 89 -8.50 -4.15 -6.75
C TYR A 89 -9.65 -3.54 -5.91
N GLU A 90 -10.90 -3.69 -6.37
CA GLU A 90 -12.10 -3.28 -5.61
C GLU A 90 -12.15 -3.97 -4.25
N GLU A 91 -11.95 -5.29 -4.20
CA GLU A 91 -11.92 -6.05 -2.94
C GLU A 91 -10.83 -5.54 -1.98
N LEU A 92 -9.65 -5.23 -2.51
CA LEU A 92 -8.54 -4.68 -1.73
C LEU A 92 -8.88 -3.32 -1.13
N ILE A 93 -9.50 -2.43 -1.90
CA ILE A 93 -9.92 -1.10 -1.43
C ILE A 93 -11.05 -1.21 -0.40
N GLU A 94 -12.02 -2.08 -0.63
CA GLU A 94 -13.19 -2.25 0.26
C GLU A 94 -12.80 -2.90 1.59
N LYS A 95 -11.99 -3.98 1.54
CA LYS A 95 -11.68 -4.83 2.70
C LYS A 95 -10.29 -4.58 3.30
N GLY A 96 -9.45 -3.78 2.64
CA GLY A 96 -8.04 -3.57 2.99
C GLY A 96 -7.14 -4.78 2.75
N LYS A 97 -7.69 -5.90 2.24
CA LYS A 97 -6.96 -7.15 1.96
C LYS A 97 -7.56 -7.94 0.82
N LEU A 98 -6.73 -8.76 0.20
CA LEU A 98 -7.08 -9.59 -0.97
C LEU A 98 -6.39 -10.95 -0.89
N GLU A 99 -7.15 -12.04 -1.02
CA GLU A 99 -6.58 -13.37 -1.28
C GLU A 99 -6.47 -13.58 -2.79
N THR A 100 -5.25 -13.78 -3.29
CA THR A 100 -5.01 -13.91 -4.73
C THR A 100 -3.77 -14.73 -5.05
N LEU A 101 -3.60 -15.04 -6.33
CA LEU A 101 -2.37 -15.59 -6.88
C LEU A 101 -1.38 -14.44 -7.13
N VAL A 102 -0.12 -14.65 -6.77
CA VAL A 102 0.95 -13.68 -6.90
C VAL A 102 2.18 -14.33 -7.50
N ARG A 103 2.71 -13.73 -8.55
CA ARG A 103 4.03 -14.09 -9.08
C ARG A 103 5.09 -13.17 -8.50
N MET A 104 5.82 -13.67 -7.50
CA MET A 104 6.81 -12.86 -6.77
C MET A 104 8.07 -12.53 -7.59
N GLU A 105 8.43 -13.38 -8.54
CA GLU A 105 9.61 -13.20 -9.41
C GLU A 105 9.27 -12.33 -10.63
N THR A 106 8.60 -11.21 -10.42
CA THR A 106 8.21 -10.31 -11.50
C THR A 106 9.03 -9.03 -11.44
N SER A 107 9.74 -8.73 -12.52
CA SER A 107 10.30 -7.40 -12.77
C SER A 107 9.25 -6.51 -13.46
N PHE A 108 9.44 -5.19 -13.37
CA PHE A 108 8.54 -4.23 -14.03
C PHE A 108 8.38 -4.51 -15.54
N PHE A 109 9.43 -4.95 -16.20
CA PHE A 109 9.44 -5.22 -17.64
C PHE A 109 8.68 -6.51 -18.02
N GLU A 110 8.33 -7.36 -17.05
CA GLU A 110 7.70 -8.66 -17.24
C GLU A 110 6.25 -8.72 -16.77
N VAL A 111 5.63 -7.56 -16.52
CA VAL A 111 4.23 -7.52 -16.06
C VAL A 111 3.29 -7.85 -17.21
N SER A 112 3.02 -9.14 -17.39
CA SER A 112 2.17 -9.67 -18.46
C SER A 112 0.82 -10.20 -17.99
N SER A 113 0.65 -10.45 -16.69
CA SER A 113 -0.57 -11.03 -16.10
C SER A 113 -0.98 -10.30 -14.82
N THR A 114 -2.20 -10.56 -14.36
CA THR A 114 -2.74 -10.04 -13.11
C THR A 114 -1.90 -10.49 -11.91
N GLU A 115 -1.45 -11.75 -11.87
CA GLU A 115 -0.58 -12.28 -10.80
C GLU A 115 0.79 -11.61 -10.79
N SER A 116 1.32 -11.25 -11.98
CA SER A 116 2.57 -10.50 -12.12
C SER A 116 2.42 -9.07 -11.62
N LEU A 117 1.25 -8.45 -11.86
CA LEU A 117 0.96 -7.10 -11.36
C LEU A 117 0.86 -7.09 -9.83
N TRP A 118 0.19 -8.08 -9.21
CA TRP A 118 0.19 -8.20 -7.75
C TRP A 118 1.59 -8.41 -7.18
N GLY A 119 2.44 -9.19 -7.87
CA GLY A 119 3.86 -9.32 -7.52
C GLY A 119 4.61 -8.01 -7.58
N LEU A 120 4.34 -7.19 -8.60
CA LEU A 120 4.92 -5.85 -8.71
C LEU A 120 4.49 -4.94 -7.56
N PHE A 121 3.21 -4.93 -7.16
CA PHE A 121 2.72 -4.18 -6.01
C PHE A 121 3.43 -4.58 -4.70
N VAL A 122 3.65 -5.88 -4.49
CA VAL A 122 4.40 -6.39 -3.32
C VAL A 122 5.86 -5.97 -3.38
N ASN A 123 6.53 -6.16 -4.53
CA ASN A 123 7.96 -5.83 -4.67
C ASN A 123 8.23 -4.32 -4.60
N ALA A 124 7.27 -3.50 -5.03
CA ALA A 124 7.36 -2.05 -4.96
C ALA A 124 6.92 -1.47 -3.60
N GLY A 125 6.48 -2.31 -2.64
CA GLY A 125 6.10 -1.87 -1.30
C GLY A 125 4.69 -1.31 -1.16
N TYR A 126 3.84 -1.39 -2.19
CA TYR A 126 2.44 -0.99 -2.10
C TYR A 126 1.59 -1.98 -1.31
N LEU A 127 1.97 -3.25 -1.35
CA LEU A 127 1.31 -4.32 -0.62
C LEU A 127 2.31 -5.11 0.21
N THR A 128 1.84 -5.67 1.30
CA THR A 128 2.59 -6.64 2.11
C THR A 128 1.86 -7.97 2.16
N ILE A 129 2.58 -9.04 2.45
CA ILE A 129 2.01 -10.37 2.61
C ILE A 129 1.54 -10.51 4.06
N GLU A 130 0.23 -10.55 4.26
CA GLU A 130 -0.36 -10.86 5.57
C GLU A 130 -0.27 -12.35 5.89
N LYS A 131 -0.55 -13.20 4.88
CA LYS A 131 -0.57 -14.65 5.07
C LYS A 131 -0.13 -15.40 3.82
N VAL A 132 0.67 -16.43 4.01
CA VAL A 132 0.99 -17.41 2.97
C VAL A 132 -0.03 -18.56 3.05
N ILE A 133 -0.86 -18.71 2.02
CA ILE A 133 -1.82 -19.82 1.92
C ILE A 133 -1.15 -21.05 1.31
N SER A 134 -0.50 -20.86 0.16
CA SER A 134 0.29 -21.90 -0.52
C SER A 134 1.43 -21.25 -1.28
N ALA A 135 2.64 -21.34 -0.76
CA ALA A 135 3.83 -20.83 -1.44
C ALA A 135 4.09 -21.58 -2.76
N ARG A 136 3.75 -22.89 -2.81
CA ARG A 136 3.91 -23.73 -4.01
C ARG A 136 3.04 -23.25 -5.17
N ASP A 137 1.80 -22.84 -4.86
CA ASP A 137 0.81 -22.43 -5.86
C ASP A 137 0.81 -20.91 -6.05
N GLY A 138 1.66 -20.17 -5.32
CA GLY A 138 1.73 -18.72 -5.38
C GLY A 138 0.51 -18.01 -4.78
N ARG A 139 -0.21 -18.63 -3.82
CA ARG A 139 -1.42 -18.08 -3.20
C ARG A 139 -1.12 -17.40 -1.88
N TYR A 140 -1.48 -16.13 -1.79
CA TYR A 140 -1.22 -15.26 -0.64
C TYR A 140 -2.44 -14.44 -0.27
N VAL A 141 -2.48 -14.00 0.99
CA VAL A 141 -3.31 -12.86 1.40
C VAL A 141 -2.43 -11.63 1.42
N LEU A 142 -2.76 -10.66 0.61
CA LEU A 142 -2.12 -9.36 0.53
C LEU A 142 -2.93 -8.34 1.31
N ARG A 143 -2.27 -7.32 1.86
CA ARG A 143 -2.92 -6.15 2.45
C ARG A 143 -2.14 -4.87 2.18
N ILE A 144 -2.80 -3.74 2.29
CA ILE A 144 -2.17 -2.42 2.34
C ILE A 144 -1.44 -2.33 3.69
N PRO A 145 -0.13 -1.99 3.72
CA PRO A 145 0.66 -2.07 4.96
C PRO A 145 0.21 -1.08 6.04
N ASN A 146 -0.04 0.18 5.69
CA ASN A 146 -0.25 1.28 6.62
C ASN A 146 -1.02 2.45 6.00
N GLU A 147 -1.27 3.51 6.79
CA GLU A 147 -2.01 4.68 6.34
C GLU A 147 -1.27 5.51 5.30
N GLU A 148 0.06 5.58 5.34
CA GLU A 148 0.88 6.25 4.33
C GLU A 148 0.61 5.66 2.94
N VAL A 149 0.68 4.33 2.81
CA VAL A 149 0.42 3.63 1.55
C VAL A 149 -1.06 3.66 1.18
N GLN A 150 -1.97 3.67 2.16
CA GLN A 150 -3.39 3.80 1.90
C GLN A 150 -3.74 5.14 1.21
N GLN A 151 -3.05 6.21 1.54
CA GLN A 151 -3.23 7.49 0.83
C GLN A 151 -2.81 7.37 -0.64
N GLU A 152 -1.67 6.74 -0.92
CA GLU A 152 -1.24 6.48 -2.31
C GLU A 152 -2.24 5.60 -3.08
N PHE A 153 -2.87 4.63 -2.43
CA PHE A 153 -3.93 3.84 -3.08
C PHE A 153 -5.14 4.69 -3.48
N ARG A 154 -5.47 5.76 -2.75
CA ARG A 154 -6.52 6.71 -3.16
C ARG A 154 -6.14 7.42 -4.45
N ASP A 155 -4.90 7.90 -4.54
CA ASP A 155 -4.39 8.58 -5.74
C ASP A 155 -4.30 7.62 -6.94
N LEU A 156 -3.88 6.38 -6.70
CA LEU A 156 -3.90 5.33 -7.72
C LEU A 156 -5.32 5.02 -8.19
N THR A 157 -6.28 4.96 -7.27
CA THR A 157 -7.71 4.72 -7.59
C THR A 157 -8.27 5.84 -8.45
N ALA A 158 -8.04 7.10 -8.08
CA ALA A 158 -8.45 8.26 -8.87
C ALA A 158 -7.88 8.21 -10.29
N SER A 159 -6.59 7.90 -10.40
CA SER A 159 -5.91 7.74 -11.70
C SER A 159 -6.44 6.55 -12.51
N TYR A 160 -6.72 5.42 -11.86
CA TYR A 160 -7.22 4.21 -12.53
C TYR A 160 -8.63 4.37 -13.07
N LEU A 161 -9.49 5.05 -12.30
CA LEU A 161 -10.86 5.36 -12.69
C LEU A 161 -10.96 6.59 -13.60
N ASN A 162 -9.86 7.30 -13.83
CA ASN A 162 -9.80 8.57 -14.58
C ASN A 162 -10.77 9.63 -14.03
N VAL A 163 -10.97 9.67 -12.72
CA VAL A 163 -11.76 10.67 -11.99
C VAL A 163 -10.84 11.64 -11.25
N SER A 164 -11.32 12.87 -11.03
CA SER A 164 -10.55 13.82 -10.24
C SER A 164 -10.54 13.41 -8.75
N GLU A 165 -9.49 13.80 -8.02
CA GLU A 165 -9.40 13.56 -6.56
C GLU A 165 -10.58 14.20 -5.80
N SER A 166 -11.10 15.33 -6.27
CA SER A 166 -12.28 15.99 -5.71
C SER A 166 -13.52 15.14 -5.85
N ASP A 167 -13.72 14.51 -7.01
CA ASP A 167 -14.90 13.67 -7.29
C ASP A 167 -14.83 12.38 -6.50
N LEU A 168 -13.63 11.75 -6.44
CA LEU A 168 -13.40 10.56 -5.61
C LEU A 168 -13.66 10.87 -4.13
N SER A 169 -13.17 12.00 -3.62
CA SER A 169 -13.41 12.43 -2.25
C SER A 169 -14.88 12.71 -1.98
N ALA A 170 -15.60 13.31 -2.94
CA ALA A 170 -17.04 13.53 -2.85
C ALA A 170 -17.82 12.22 -2.83
N MET A 171 -17.46 11.26 -3.68
CA MET A 171 -18.05 9.91 -3.69
C MET A 171 -17.84 9.18 -2.36
N ILE A 172 -16.60 9.15 -1.85
CA ILE A 172 -16.28 8.47 -0.58
C ILE A 172 -17.03 9.13 0.59
N ASN A 173 -17.08 10.45 0.63
CA ASN A 173 -17.81 11.19 1.67
C ASN A 173 -19.32 10.98 1.54
N GLY A 174 -19.88 10.97 0.33
CA GLY A 174 -21.28 10.67 0.08
C GLY A 174 -21.69 9.28 0.59
N LEU A 175 -20.84 8.27 0.39
CA LEU A 175 -21.04 6.92 0.92
C LEU A 175 -20.92 6.88 2.45
N ARG A 176 -19.93 7.56 3.01
CA ARG A 176 -19.64 7.54 4.46
C ARG A 176 -20.71 8.21 5.30
N TYR A 177 -21.33 9.26 4.77
CA TYR A 177 -22.35 10.07 5.46
C TYR A 177 -23.78 9.76 5.02
N GLU A 178 -24.00 8.68 4.23
CA GLU A 178 -25.31 8.26 3.69
C GLU A 178 -26.03 9.37 2.88
N GLU A 179 -25.30 10.33 2.34
CA GLU A 179 -25.82 11.40 1.50
C GLU A 179 -26.06 10.90 0.07
N ARG A 180 -27.14 10.12 -0.12
CA ARG A 180 -27.48 9.45 -1.38
C ARG A 180 -27.57 10.39 -2.58
N GLU A 181 -28.05 11.61 -2.39
CA GLU A 181 -28.19 12.61 -3.47
C GLU A 181 -26.82 13.13 -3.93
N ARG A 182 -25.89 13.40 -3.02
CA ARG A 182 -24.52 13.80 -3.35
C ARG A 182 -23.73 12.68 -4.02
N PHE A 183 -23.92 11.45 -3.56
CA PHE A 183 -23.33 10.28 -4.19
C PHE A 183 -23.82 10.10 -5.63
N ALA A 184 -25.15 10.21 -5.86
CA ALA A 184 -25.74 10.07 -7.18
C ALA A 184 -25.30 11.18 -8.16
N GLN A 185 -25.13 12.43 -7.70
CA GLN A 185 -24.61 13.52 -8.49
C GLN A 185 -23.14 13.33 -8.88
N SER A 186 -22.28 12.91 -7.96
CA SER A 186 -20.85 12.67 -8.23
C SER A 186 -20.57 11.44 -9.10
N TYR A 187 -21.57 10.59 -9.32
CA TYR A 187 -21.49 9.43 -10.22
C TYR A 187 -22.02 9.70 -11.62
N ALA A 188 -22.78 10.78 -11.81
CA ALA A 188 -23.43 11.11 -13.09
C ALA A 188 -22.62 12.09 -13.95
N ASP A 189 -21.60 12.76 -13.40
CA ASP A 189 -20.64 13.62 -14.06
C ASP A 189 -19.37 12.83 -14.45
#